data_840b58bc32aa5128b9de88ec52dddcda
#
_entry.id   840b58bc32aa5128b9de88ec52dddcda
#
_cell.length_a   1.000
_cell.length_b   1.000
_cell.length_c   1.000
_cell.angle_alpha   90.00
_cell.angle_beta   90.00
_cell.angle_gamma   90.00
#
_symmetry.space_group_name_H-M   'P 1'
#
loop_
_entity.id
_entity.type
_entity.pdbx_description
1 polymer ?
#
loop_
_entity_poly.entity_id
_entity_poly.type
_entity_poly.pdbx_seq_one_letter_code
_entity_poly.pdbx_strand_id
1 'polypeptide(L)'
;MIYLVAELQIEFRKSHIKDDCWERFKIDKSNLQSSKNIKINFLEEDFKQYKITKFNVENKSIRFCYRYENDVIFTDYYWRENYILPLIGNNSFQTFTNLIFYTHAVQRHMIQIHSSMIDYRGKGLLFLGPSGIGKTTMAELWNQYRDALIINGDMNFVQDTGDEFIGWGTPWHGSSPYCENTSVPIQALIILRQASENYIRELSGFEKVQLVSNNIIYPTWLENGMELCLETLDHLLTKLPVYELSCRPDEDAVKLTEETIFGG
;
A
#
# COMPACT_ATOMS: atom_id res chain seq x y z
N MET A 1 6.53 -17.68 -10.24
CA MET A 1 6.78 -17.38 -8.82
C MET A 1 5.49 -16.96 -8.19
N ILE A 2 5.28 -17.27 -6.91
CA ILE A 2 4.01 -17.01 -6.22
C ILE A 2 4.30 -16.24 -4.95
N TYR A 3 3.48 -15.23 -4.70
CA TYR A 3 3.59 -14.31 -3.57
C TYR A 3 2.28 -14.23 -2.84
N LEU A 4 2.32 -14.08 -1.52
CA LEU A 4 1.17 -13.81 -0.67
C LEU A 4 1.32 -12.40 -0.09
N VAL A 5 0.44 -11.50 -0.50
CA VAL A 5 0.40 -10.11 -0.04
C VAL A 5 -0.98 -9.85 0.53
N ALA A 6 -1.09 -9.52 1.81
CA ALA A 6 -2.36 -9.24 2.50
C ALA A 6 -3.45 -10.27 2.11
N GLU A 7 -3.13 -11.58 2.27
CA GLU A 7 -4.00 -12.72 1.93
C GLU A 7 -4.37 -12.90 0.43
N LEU A 8 -3.86 -12.06 -0.46
CA LEU A 8 -4.03 -12.20 -1.90
C LEU A 8 -2.84 -12.94 -2.52
N GLN A 9 -3.11 -14.01 -3.28
CA GLN A 9 -2.08 -14.76 -4.00
C GLN A 9 -1.84 -14.17 -5.38
N ILE A 10 -0.59 -13.82 -5.67
CA ILE A 10 -0.14 -13.26 -6.95
C ILE A 10 0.84 -14.23 -7.59
N GLU A 11 0.52 -14.71 -8.80
CA GLU A 11 1.39 -15.57 -9.61
C GLU A 11 2.05 -14.75 -10.72
N PHE A 12 3.37 -14.59 -10.66
CA PHE A 12 4.16 -14.01 -11.75
C PHE A 12 4.64 -15.08 -12.70
N ARG A 13 4.40 -14.88 -14.00
CA ARG A 13 4.86 -15.72 -15.09
C ARG A 13 5.85 -14.96 -15.97
N LYS A 14 6.95 -15.61 -16.35
CA LYS A 14 8.02 -15.05 -17.20
C LYS A 14 8.66 -13.77 -16.65
N SER A 15 8.78 -13.62 -15.33
CA SER A 15 9.49 -12.50 -14.72
C SER A 15 10.63 -12.99 -13.84
N HIS A 16 11.71 -12.22 -13.81
CA HIS A 16 12.76 -12.31 -12.80
C HIS A 16 12.68 -11.06 -11.94
N ILE A 17 11.89 -11.12 -10.86
CA ILE A 17 11.83 -10.04 -9.89
C ILE A 17 13.17 -10.03 -9.15
N LYS A 18 13.88 -8.91 -9.22
CA LYS A 18 15.11 -8.65 -8.47
C LYS A 18 14.88 -7.55 -7.45
N ASP A 19 13.92 -7.77 -6.59
CA ASP A 19 13.54 -6.82 -5.56
C ASP A 19 13.45 -7.58 -4.24
N ASP A 20 14.31 -7.20 -3.30
CA ASP A 20 14.45 -7.87 -2.01
C ASP A 20 13.16 -7.79 -1.18
N CYS A 21 12.36 -6.74 -1.39
CA CYS A 21 11.07 -6.62 -0.74
C CYS A 21 10.09 -7.68 -1.20
N TRP A 22 10.01 -7.96 -2.50
CA TRP A 22 9.15 -9.01 -3.02
C TRP A 22 9.55 -10.41 -2.53
N GLU A 23 10.83 -10.69 -2.32
CA GLU A 23 11.28 -12.00 -1.81
C GLU A 23 10.73 -12.31 -0.41
N ARG A 24 10.43 -11.30 0.42
CA ARG A 24 9.81 -11.46 1.74
C ARG A 24 8.36 -11.95 1.67
N PHE A 25 7.68 -11.76 0.55
CA PHE A 25 6.28 -12.16 0.31
C PHE A 25 6.15 -13.47 -0.46
N LYS A 26 7.25 -14.11 -0.85
CA LYS A 26 7.28 -15.33 -1.64
C LYS A 26 6.82 -16.54 -0.85
N ILE A 27 5.99 -17.38 -1.49
CA ILE A 27 5.51 -18.63 -0.90
C ILE A 27 5.80 -19.82 -1.80
N ASP A 28 5.86 -21.02 -1.20
CA ASP A 28 6.03 -22.27 -1.91
C ASP A 28 4.75 -22.70 -2.64
N LYS A 29 4.92 -23.39 -3.78
CA LYS A 29 3.81 -23.90 -4.59
C LYS A 29 2.90 -24.91 -3.86
N SER A 30 3.39 -25.55 -2.81
CA SER A 30 2.63 -26.49 -1.97
C SER A 30 1.46 -25.84 -1.21
N ASN A 31 1.49 -24.52 -1.02
CA ASN A 31 0.51 -23.75 -0.27
C ASN A 31 -0.58 -23.12 -1.18
N LEU A 32 -0.73 -23.60 -2.41
CA LEU A 32 -1.64 -23.05 -3.41
C LEU A 32 -3.12 -23.36 -3.12
N GLN A 33 -3.91 -22.32 -2.99
CA GLN A 33 -5.35 -22.37 -3.24
C GLN A 33 -5.59 -22.06 -4.73
N SER A 34 -5.67 -23.06 -5.58
CA SER A 34 -5.52 -23.00 -7.04
C SER A 34 -6.58 -22.20 -7.82
N SER A 35 -7.68 -21.76 -7.22
CA SER A 35 -8.82 -21.18 -7.95
C SER A 35 -8.94 -19.66 -7.87
N LYS A 36 -8.11 -18.97 -7.06
CA LYS A 36 -8.25 -17.51 -6.78
C LYS A 36 -7.00 -16.68 -7.07
N ASN A 37 -6.02 -17.22 -7.76
CA ASN A 37 -4.75 -16.52 -8.01
C ASN A 37 -4.93 -15.38 -9.01
N ILE A 38 -4.35 -14.23 -8.69
CA ILE A 38 -4.12 -13.14 -9.62
C ILE A 38 -2.89 -13.50 -10.44
N LYS A 39 -3.02 -13.62 -11.75
CA LYS A 39 -1.92 -13.98 -12.64
C LYS A 39 -1.40 -12.74 -13.37
N ILE A 40 -0.09 -12.55 -13.35
CA ILE A 40 0.59 -11.47 -14.04
C ILE A 40 1.62 -12.06 -15.00
N ASN A 41 1.41 -11.81 -16.29
CA ASN A 41 2.26 -12.28 -17.38
C ASN A 41 3.05 -11.10 -17.93
N PHE A 42 4.38 -11.22 -17.98
CA PHE A 42 5.21 -10.23 -18.67
C PHE A 42 5.41 -10.64 -20.11
N LEU A 43 5.12 -9.72 -21.02
CA LEU A 43 5.28 -9.91 -22.46
C LEU A 43 6.66 -9.45 -22.89
N GLU A 44 7.25 -10.15 -23.86
CA GLU A 44 8.54 -9.82 -24.46
C GLU A 44 8.37 -9.11 -25.79
N GLU A 45 9.28 -8.19 -26.12
CA GLU A 45 9.33 -7.55 -27.44
C GLU A 45 9.92 -8.45 -28.51
N ASP A 46 9.21 -8.65 -29.62
CA ASP A 46 9.65 -9.50 -30.73
C ASP A 46 10.45 -8.74 -31.81
N PHE A 47 10.34 -7.40 -31.91
CA PHE A 47 10.93 -6.60 -32.99
C PHE A 47 11.62 -5.31 -32.52
N LYS A 48 12.75 -5.44 -31.81
CA LYS A 48 13.50 -4.28 -31.29
C LYS A 48 14.07 -3.35 -32.38
N GLN A 49 14.47 -3.92 -33.54
CA GLN A 49 15.17 -3.18 -34.60
C GLN A 49 14.30 -2.07 -35.23
N TYR A 50 13.00 -2.27 -35.34
CA TYR A 50 12.05 -1.32 -35.96
C TYR A 50 11.23 -0.51 -34.98
N LYS A 51 11.49 -0.65 -33.68
CA LYS A 51 10.64 -0.08 -32.60
C LYS A 51 9.15 -0.51 -32.76
N ILE A 52 8.92 -1.68 -33.34
CA ILE A 52 7.59 -2.30 -33.46
C ILE A 52 7.52 -3.42 -32.44
N THR A 53 6.51 -3.38 -31.62
CA THR A 53 6.23 -4.42 -30.64
C THR A 53 5.08 -5.29 -31.12
N LYS A 54 5.34 -6.59 -31.20
CA LYS A 54 4.33 -7.61 -31.43
C LYS A 54 4.20 -8.48 -30.19
N PHE A 55 3.01 -8.65 -29.72
CA PHE A 55 2.71 -9.57 -28.63
C PHE A 55 1.48 -10.40 -29.00
N ASN A 56 1.49 -11.65 -28.59
CA ASN A 56 0.35 -12.54 -28.69
C ASN A 56 -0.27 -12.70 -27.31
N VAL A 57 -1.51 -12.26 -27.17
CA VAL A 57 -2.32 -12.56 -26.01
C VAL A 57 -3.29 -13.65 -26.41
N GLU A 58 -3.02 -14.88 -25.99
CA GLU A 58 -3.82 -16.05 -26.31
C GLU A 58 -5.20 -16.01 -25.62
N ASN A 59 -5.34 -15.17 -24.62
CA ASN A 59 -6.56 -15.05 -23.84
C ASN A 59 -7.59 -14.16 -24.54
N LYS A 60 -8.67 -14.75 -25.03
CA LYS A 60 -9.80 -14.06 -25.67
C LYS A 60 -10.68 -13.28 -24.68
N SER A 61 -10.39 -13.35 -23.39
CA SER A 61 -11.18 -12.71 -22.32
C SER A 61 -10.70 -11.29 -21.97
N ILE A 62 -9.66 -10.76 -22.63
CA ILE A 62 -9.19 -9.40 -22.40
C ILE A 62 -10.30 -8.40 -22.68
N ARG A 63 -10.50 -7.45 -21.75
CA ARG A 63 -11.54 -6.42 -21.80
C ARG A 63 -11.00 -5.00 -21.69
N PHE A 64 -9.92 -4.81 -20.92
CA PHE A 64 -9.38 -3.49 -20.63
C PHE A 64 -7.91 -3.38 -21.02
N CYS A 65 -7.53 -2.18 -21.45
CA CYS A 65 -6.15 -1.82 -21.77
C CYS A 65 -5.86 -0.47 -21.11
N TYR A 66 -4.84 -0.43 -20.25
CA TYR A 66 -4.40 0.80 -19.59
C TYR A 66 -2.96 1.09 -19.96
N ARG A 67 -2.65 2.37 -20.09
CA ARG A 67 -1.29 2.86 -20.36
C ARG A 67 -0.81 3.68 -19.18
N TYR A 68 0.43 3.43 -18.77
CA TYR A 68 1.17 4.28 -17.85
C TYR A 68 2.53 4.59 -18.48
N GLU A 69 2.80 5.88 -18.71
CA GLU A 69 3.97 6.33 -19.49
C GLU A 69 4.06 5.64 -20.85
N ASN A 70 5.08 4.78 -21.05
CA ASN A 70 5.30 4.03 -22.28
C ASN A 70 4.85 2.56 -22.17
N ASP A 71 4.50 2.11 -20.98
CA ASP A 71 4.14 0.71 -20.74
C ASP A 71 2.63 0.51 -20.77
N VAL A 72 2.20 -0.70 -21.07
CA VAL A 72 0.79 -1.05 -21.26
C VAL A 72 0.46 -2.30 -20.47
N ILE A 73 -0.71 -2.29 -19.85
CA ILE A 73 -1.32 -3.47 -19.24
C ILE A 73 -2.60 -3.84 -19.98
N PHE A 74 -2.78 -5.12 -20.22
CA PHE A 74 -4.03 -5.71 -20.70
C PHE A 74 -4.58 -6.62 -19.61
N THR A 75 -5.89 -6.57 -19.36
CA THR A 75 -6.51 -7.38 -18.31
C THR A 75 -7.86 -7.92 -18.74
N ASP A 76 -8.30 -9.03 -18.15
CA ASP A 76 -9.67 -9.53 -18.29
C ASP A 76 -10.63 -8.69 -17.42
N TYR A 77 -11.92 -8.96 -17.53
CA TYR A 77 -12.97 -8.24 -16.79
C TYR A 77 -12.78 -8.31 -15.27
N TYR A 78 -12.26 -9.42 -14.76
CA TYR A 78 -12.09 -9.64 -13.32
C TYR A 78 -10.68 -9.35 -12.81
N TRP A 79 -9.79 -8.82 -13.66
CA TRP A 79 -8.39 -8.55 -13.32
C TRP A 79 -7.60 -9.77 -12.82
N ARG A 80 -8.00 -10.97 -13.21
CA ARG A 80 -7.35 -12.23 -12.81
C ARG A 80 -6.24 -12.66 -13.75
N GLU A 81 -6.37 -12.38 -15.05
CA GLU A 81 -5.35 -12.62 -16.07
C GLU A 81 -4.85 -11.28 -16.61
N ASN A 82 -3.65 -10.90 -16.19
CA ASN A 82 -3.05 -9.61 -16.51
C ASN A 82 -1.80 -9.83 -17.36
N TYR A 83 -1.58 -8.95 -18.34
CA TYR A 83 -0.45 -8.99 -19.26
C TYR A 83 0.19 -7.62 -19.28
N ILE A 84 1.44 -7.53 -18.80
CA ILE A 84 2.20 -6.27 -18.77
C ILE A 84 3.20 -6.31 -19.92
N LEU A 85 3.18 -5.28 -20.76
CA LEU A 85 4.13 -5.03 -21.82
C LEU A 85 5.02 -3.85 -21.45
N PRO A 86 6.24 -4.10 -20.94
CA PRO A 86 7.20 -3.06 -20.65
C PRO A 86 7.88 -2.61 -21.94
N LEU A 87 7.58 -1.41 -22.42
CA LEU A 87 8.16 -0.87 -23.64
C LEU A 87 9.50 -0.17 -23.41
N ILE A 88 9.68 0.52 -22.28
CA ILE A 88 10.91 1.25 -21.94
C ILE A 88 11.11 1.27 -20.41
N GLY A 89 11.98 0.39 -19.90
CA GLY A 89 12.43 0.42 -18.51
C GLY A 89 11.51 -0.32 -17.51
N ASN A 90 11.89 -0.31 -16.23
CA ASN A 90 11.23 -1.10 -15.19
C ASN A 90 10.26 -0.30 -14.28
N ASN A 91 10.01 0.98 -14.57
CA ASN A 91 9.27 1.85 -13.64
C ASN A 91 7.80 1.46 -13.49
N SER A 92 7.20 0.87 -14.51
CA SER A 92 5.80 0.46 -14.51
C SER A 92 5.51 -0.83 -13.74
N PHE A 93 6.56 -1.62 -13.41
CA PHE A 93 6.38 -2.87 -12.66
C PHE A 93 5.65 -2.60 -11.32
N GLN A 94 6.18 -1.68 -10.51
CA GLN A 94 5.60 -1.34 -9.22
C GLN A 94 4.19 -0.74 -9.39
N THR A 95 4.02 0.17 -10.35
CA THR A 95 2.73 0.83 -10.60
C THR A 95 1.66 -0.18 -11.04
N PHE A 96 1.94 -1.03 -12.04
CA PHE A 96 0.94 -1.97 -12.53
C PHE A 96 0.64 -3.10 -11.56
N THR A 97 1.65 -3.61 -10.85
CA THR A 97 1.41 -4.66 -9.85
C THR A 97 0.60 -4.13 -8.67
N ASN A 98 0.85 -2.89 -8.22
CA ASN A 98 0.06 -2.21 -7.20
C ASN A 98 -1.39 -1.99 -7.67
N LEU A 99 -1.59 -1.48 -8.89
CA LEU A 99 -2.91 -1.23 -9.48
C LEU A 99 -3.73 -2.53 -9.58
N ILE A 100 -3.12 -3.63 -10.07
CA ILE A 100 -3.76 -4.94 -10.12
C ILE A 100 -4.14 -5.42 -8.72
N PHE A 101 -3.21 -5.33 -7.76
CA PHE A 101 -3.46 -5.74 -6.38
C PHE A 101 -4.59 -4.92 -5.76
N TYR A 102 -4.55 -3.59 -5.88
CA TYR A 102 -5.56 -2.72 -5.28
C TYR A 102 -6.95 -2.95 -5.85
N THR A 103 -7.07 -3.30 -7.14
CA THR A 103 -8.35 -3.71 -7.75
C THR A 103 -9.02 -4.87 -7.01
N HIS A 104 -8.24 -5.81 -6.48
CA HIS A 104 -8.75 -6.93 -5.67
C HIS A 104 -8.86 -6.59 -4.18
N ALA A 105 -7.95 -5.77 -3.66
CA ALA A 105 -7.90 -5.39 -2.28
C ALA A 105 -9.11 -4.52 -1.86
N VAL A 106 -9.50 -3.55 -2.70
CA VAL A 106 -10.65 -2.69 -2.40
C VAL A 106 -11.96 -3.48 -2.30
N GLN A 107 -12.12 -4.55 -3.06
CA GLN A 107 -13.27 -5.47 -2.99
C GLN A 107 -13.30 -6.31 -1.70
N ARG A 108 -12.27 -6.18 -0.87
CA ARG A 108 -12.15 -6.81 0.45
C ARG A 108 -12.09 -5.76 1.57
N HIS A 109 -12.63 -4.59 1.30
CA HIS A 109 -12.62 -3.44 2.22
C HIS A 109 -11.20 -3.04 2.66
N MET A 110 -10.24 -3.10 1.73
CA MET A 110 -8.89 -2.57 1.92
C MET A 110 -8.71 -1.27 1.18
N ILE A 111 -8.22 -0.25 1.86
CA ILE A 111 -7.86 1.04 1.26
C ILE A 111 -6.36 1.27 1.32
N GLN A 112 -5.82 1.92 0.30
CA GLN A 112 -4.41 2.28 0.22
C GLN A 112 -4.18 3.67 0.79
N ILE A 113 -3.25 3.76 1.75
CA ILE A 113 -2.91 4.99 2.46
C ILE A 113 -1.43 5.30 2.25
N HIS A 114 -1.12 6.48 1.73
CA HIS A 114 0.25 7.00 1.66
C HIS A 114 0.71 7.41 3.06
N SER A 115 1.43 6.54 3.72
CA SER A 115 1.81 6.66 5.13
C SER A 115 3.07 5.85 5.43
N SER A 116 3.73 6.14 6.55
CA SER A 116 4.63 5.17 7.19
C SER A 116 3.88 4.45 8.29
N MET A 117 4.05 3.13 8.39
CA MET A 117 3.37 2.29 9.38
C MET A 117 4.36 1.58 10.28
N ILE A 118 4.08 1.64 11.57
CA ILE A 118 4.85 0.92 12.59
C ILE A 118 3.96 -0.03 13.39
N ASP A 119 4.57 -1.07 13.95
CA ASP A 119 4.02 -1.88 15.02
C ASP A 119 4.75 -1.55 16.33
N TYR A 120 4.01 -1.04 17.30
CA TYR A 120 4.47 -0.85 18.64
C TYR A 120 3.68 -1.73 19.60
N ARG A 121 4.30 -2.81 20.07
CA ARG A 121 3.71 -3.78 21.01
C ARG A 121 2.36 -4.36 20.55
N GLY A 122 2.29 -4.72 19.26
CA GLY A 122 1.07 -5.27 18.67
C GLY A 122 -0.02 -4.23 18.35
N LYS A 123 0.34 -2.95 18.30
CA LYS A 123 -0.56 -1.82 17.99
C LYS A 123 0.03 -0.96 16.88
N GLY A 124 -0.70 -0.83 15.79
CA GLY A 124 -0.28 -0.11 14.60
C GLY A 124 -0.50 1.39 14.70
N LEU A 125 0.51 2.18 14.33
CA LEU A 125 0.39 3.61 14.10
C LEU A 125 0.69 3.93 12.65
N LEU A 126 -0.13 4.80 12.04
CA LEU A 126 0.07 5.30 10.69
C LEU A 126 0.43 6.79 10.76
N PHE A 127 1.61 7.15 10.23
CA PHE A 127 2.04 8.54 10.08
C PHE A 127 1.70 9.03 8.68
N LEU A 128 0.86 10.06 8.58
CA LEU A 128 0.32 10.63 7.35
C LEU A 128 0.82 12.05 7.13
N GLY A 129 0.74 12.50 5.90
CA GLY A 129 1.04 13.87 5.49
C GLY A 129 1.75 13.93 4.14
N PRO A 130 2.02 15.13 3.60
CA PRO A 130 2.61 15.29 2.28
C PRO A 130 4.00 14.65 2.17
N SER A 131 4.46 14.46 0.92
CA SER A 131 5.82 13.97 0.67
C SER A 131 6.85 14.90 1.32
N GLY A 132 7.88 14.32 1.97
CA GLY A 132 8.94 15.09 2.63
C GLY A 132 8.58 15.65 4.01
N ILE A 133 7.38 15.44 4.54
CA ILE A 133 6.98 15.96 5.86
C ILE A 133 7.73 15.32 7.03
N GLY A 134 8.28 14.10 6.83
CA GLY A 134 9.02 13.37 7.87
C GLY A 134 8.33 12.08 8.35
N LYS A 135 7.42 11.47 7.55
CA LYS A 135 6.74 10.21 7.92
C LYS A 135 7.72 9.08 8.26
N THR A 136 8.66 8.80 7.35
CA THR A 136 9.69 7.77 7.57
C THR A 136 10.61 8.13 8.73
N THR A 137 11.00 9.40 8.86
CA THR A 137 11.79 9.87 10.00
C THR A 137 11.09 9.62 11.33
N MET A 138 9.79 9.89 11.42
CA MET A 138 9.03 9.62 12.64
C MET A 138 8.97 8.12 12.95
N ALA A 139 8.76 7.27 11.92
CA ALA A 139 8.82 5.82 12.09
C ALA A 139 10.21 5.35 12.58
N GLU A 140 11.29 5.93 12.06
CA GLU A 140 12.67 5.66 12.50
C GLU A 140 12.93 6.10 13.94
N LEU A 141 12.39 7.24 14.38
CA LEU A 141 12.47 7.67 15.78
C LEU A 141 11.73 6.70 16.73
N TRP A 142 10.56 6.19 16.32
CA TRP A 142 9.86 5.16 17.09
C TRP A 142 10.64 3.84 17.15
N ASN A 143 11.30 3.45 16.07
CA ASN A 143 12.19 2.29 16.08
C ASN A 143 13.38 2.53 17.02
N GLN A 144 14.03 3.69 16.92
CA GLN A 144 15.21 4.05 17.71
C GLN A 144 14.92 4.13 19.21
N TYR A 145 13.81 4.74 19.62
CA TYR A 145 13.54 5.05 21.04
C TYR A 145 12.58 4.09 21.72
N ARG A 146 11.84 3.29 20.95
CA ARG A 146 10.80 2.39 21.47
C ARG A 146 10.85 0.97 20.89
N ASP A 147 11.88 0.65 20.10
CA ASP A 147 12.04 -0.64 19.43
C ASP A 147 10.80 -1.04 18.57
N ALA A 148 10.06 -0.05 18.07
CA ALA A 148 8.90 -0.31 17.22
C ALA A 148 9.35 -0.86 15.85
N LEU A 149 8.67 -1.89 15.35
CA LEU A 149 8.94 -2.43 14.02
C LEU A 149 8.38 -1.49 12.94
N ILE A 150 9.22 -1.05 12.00
CA ILE A 150 8.74 -0.32 10.82
C ILE A 150 8.24 -1.34 9.80
N ILE A 151 6.93 -1.38 9.58
CA ILE A 151 6.31 -2.33 8.66
C ILE A 151 6.48 -1.90 7.21
N ASN A 152 6.12 -0.65 6.89
CA ASN A 152 6.29 -0.08 5.56
C ASN A 152 6.40 1.44 5.63
N GLY A 153 7.25 2.03 4.80
CA GLY A 153 7.58 3.45 4.85
C GLY A 153 6.83 4.35 3.87
N ASP A 154 5.93 3.80 3.01
CA ASP A 154 5.31 4.61 1.96
C ASP A 154 3.88 4.17 1.60
N MET A 155 3.66 2.91 1.20
CA MET A 155 2.37 2.44 0.68
C MET A 155 1.77 1.35 1.56
N ASN A 156 0.86 1.73 2.43
CA ASN A 156 0.20 0.83 3.36
C ASN A 156 -1.23 0.51 2.92
N PHE A 157 -1.66 -0.73 3.16
CA PHE A 157 -3.05 -1.12 2.98
C PHE A 157 -3.68 -1.35 4.35
N VAL A 158 -4.85 -0.76 4.55
CA VAL A 158 -5.64 -0.93 5.78
C VAL A 158 -6.96 -1.59 5.42
N GLN A 159 -7.22 -2.72 6.05
CA GLN A 159 -8.42 -3.52 5.85
C GLN A 159 -9.41 -3.30 6.99
N ASP A 160 -10.66 -3.05 6.66
CA ASP A 160 -11.78 -3.19 7.59
C ASP A 160 -12.21 -4.67 7.62
N THR A 161 -12.04 -5.33 8.75
CA THR A 161 -12.50 -6.72 8.96
C THR A 161 -13.92 -6.79 9.55
N GLY A 162 -14.54 -5.64 9.82
CA GLY A 162 -15.78 -5.49 10.55
C GLY A 162 -15.56 -5.31 12.05
N ASP A 163 -14.67 -6.08 12.65
CA ASP A 163 -14.34 -6.00 14.07
C ASP A 163 -13.25 -4.98 14.35
N GLU A 164 -12.20 -4.95 13.53
CA GLU A 164 -11.03 -4.09 13.69
C GLU A 164 -10.44 -3.69 12.33
N PHE A 165 -9.54 -2.71 12.35
CA PHE A 165 -8.76 -2.29 11.18
C PHE A 165 -7.37 -2.90 11.25
N ILE A 166 -7.00 -3.69 10.21
CA ILE A 166 -5.70 -4.33 10.10
C ILE A 166 -4.84 -3.61 9.07
N GLY A 167 -3.69 -3.10 9.50
CA GLY A 167 -2.66 -2.60 8.60
C GLY A 167 -1.79 -3.74 8.07
N TRP A 168 -1.63 -3.81 6.75
CA TRP A 168 -0.85 -4.83 6.05
C TRP A 168 0.43 -4.23 5.49
N GLY A 169 1.56 -4.87 5.79
CA GLY A 169 2.79 -4.62 5.08
C GLY A 169 2.71 -5.13 3.64
N THR A 170 3.37 -4.43 2.73
CA THR A 170 3.32 -4.71 1.30
C THR A 170 4.70 -4.57 0.65
N PRO A 171 4.92 -5.18 -0.53
CA PRO A 171 6.19 -5.02 -1.25
C PRO A 171 6.34 -3.65 -1.93
N TRP A 172 5.30 -2.81 -1.94
CA TRP A 172 5.36 -1.44 -2.47
C TRP A 172 5.78 -0.48 -1.37
N HIS A 173 6.99 0.06 -1.46
CA HIS A 173 7.62 0.84 -0.39
C HIS A 173 8.18 2.19 -0.86
N GLY A 174 7.95 2.57 -2.13
CA GLY A 174 8.47 3.82 -2.71
C GLY A 174 9.98 3.90 -2.65
N SER A 175 10.51 4.97 -2.09
CA SER A 175 11.95 5.15 -1.84
C SER A 175 12.42 4.67 -0.47
N SER A 176 11.49 4.23 0.39
CA SER A 176 11.78 3.72 1.73
C SER A 176 12.38 2.29 1.65
N PRO A 177 13.32 1.89 2.52
CA PRO A 177 13.83 0.52 2.55
C PRO A 177 12.94 -0.46 3.32
N TYR A 178 11.86 0.02 3.95
CA TYR A 178 11.03 -0.76 4.86
C TYR A 178 9.86 -1.41 4.15
N CYS A 179 9.75 -2.75 4.27
CA CYS A 179 8.72 -3.57 3.61
C CYS A 179 8.59 -4.96 4.29
N GLU A 180 8.01 -5.01 5.47
CA GLU A 180 7.85 -6.27 6.19
C GLU A 180 6.57 -7.01 5.77
N ASN A 181 6.65 -8.35 5.62
CA ASN A 181 5.48 -9.19 5.37
C ASN A 181 4.80 -9.56 6.69
N THR A 182 4.12 -8.59 7.28
CA THR A 182 3.40 -8.73 8.55
C THR A 182 2.16 -7.86 8.55
N SER A 183 1.33 -8.00 9.58
CA SER A 183 0.15 -7.16 9.78
C SER A 183 0.01 -6.77 11.25
N VAL A 184 -0.71 -5.68 11.51
CA VAL A 184 -0.93 -5.16 12.84
C VAL A 184 -2.31 -4.50 12.94
N PRO A 185 -3.08 -4.69 14.06
CA PRO A 185 -4.27 -3.92 14.34
C PRO A 185 -3.95 -2.43 14.48
N ILE A 186 -4.66 -1.58 13.75
CA ILE A 186 -4.42 -0.12 13.76
C ILE A 186 -5.06 0.50 15.00
N GLN A 187 -4.24 1.22 15.77
CA GLN A 187 -4.64 1.95 16.96
C GLN A 187 -5.03 3.41 16.66
N ALA A 188 -4.25 4.09 15.81
CA ALA A 188 -4.47 5.49 15.48
C ALA A 188 -3.80 5.90 14.16
N LEU A 189 -4.31 7.00 13.58
CA LEU A 189 -3.70 7.73 12.49
C LEU A 189 -3.14 9.06 13.01
N ILE A 190 -1.97 9.46 12.52
CA ILE A 190 -1.26 10.66 12.99
C ILE A 190 -0.88 11.52 11.80
N ILE A 191 -1.49 12.68 11.66
CA ILE A 191 -1.16 13.69 10.66
C ILE A 191 0.05 14.48 11.16
N LEU A 192 1.16 14.44 10.43
CA LEU A 192 2.38 15.15 10.81
C LEU A 192 2.39 16.59 10.29
N ARG A 193 2.89 17.50 11.14
CA ARG A 193 3.25 18.86 10.79
C ARG A 193 4.61 19.22 11.39
N GLN A 194 5.43 19.93 10.64
CA GLN A 194 6.69 20.46 11.17
C GLN A 194 6.42 21.70 12.00
N ALA A 195 6.98 21.75 13.21
CA ALA A 195 6.83 22.86 14.13
C ALA A 195 8.10 23.02 15.00
N SER A 196 8.26 24.17 15.65
CA SER A 196 9.35 24.42 16.60
C SER A 196 9.11 23.82 17.98
N GLU A 197 7.87 23.46 18.28
CA GLU A 197 7.45 22.87 19.56
C GLU A 197 6.58 21.65 19.30
N ASN A 198 6.63 20.67 20.23
CA ASN A 198 5.85 19.45 20.11
C ASN A 198 4.46 19.66 20.73
N TYR A 199 3.42 19.43 19.94
CA TYR A 199 2.03 19.50 20.37
C TYR A 199 1.19 18.47 19.62
N ILE A 200 0.32 17.77 20.33
CA ILE A 200 -0.60 16.79 19.77
C ILE A 200 -2.03 17.14 20.15
N ARG A 201 -2.96 16.98 19.21
CA ARG A 201 -4.39 17.12 19.44
C ARG A 201 -5.19 16.10 18.65
N GLU A 202 -6.32 15.68 19.17
CA GLU A 202 -7.23 14.84 18.42
C GLU A 202 -8.02 15.68 17.40
N LEU A 203 -8.18 15.12 16.19
CA LEU A 203 -8.95 15.72 15.10
C LEU A 203 -10.40 15.21 15.10
N SER A 204 -11.34 16.08 14.75
CA SER A 204 -12.75 15.72 14.65
C SER A 204 -13.43 16.39 13.45
N GLY A 205 -14.64 15.94 13.11
CA GLY A 205 -15.50 16.52 12.11
C GLY A 205 -14.84 16.65 10.73
N PHE A 206 -15.11 17.74 10.04
CA PHE A 206 -14.63 17.95 8.66
C PHE A 206 -13.12 18.01 8.52
N GLU A 207 -12.41 18.56 9.50
CA GLU A 207 -10.94 18.65 9.49
C GLU A 207 -10.31 17.25 9.47
N LYS A 208 -10.80 16.31 10.30
CA LYS A 208 -10.39 14.90 10.32
C LYS A 208 -10.53 14.28 8.93
N VAL A 209 -11.71 14.41 8.34
CA VAL A 209 -11.99 13.86 7.00
C VAL A 209 -11.05 14.45 5.95
N GLN A 210 -10.93 15.78 5.90
CA GLN A 210 -10.12 16.46 4.91
C GLN A 210 -8.64 16.05 4.97
N LEU A 211 -8.05 16.01 6.16
CA LEU A 211 -6.63 15.73 6.32
C LEU A 211 -6.29 14.28 6.01
N VAL A 212 -7.14 13.32 6.40
CA VAL A 212 -6.92 11.90 6.07
C VAL A 212 -7.14 11.64 4.58
N SER A 213 -8.21 12.18 3.98
CA SER A 213 -8.56 11.95 2.57
C SER A 213 -7.46 12.37 1.60
N ASN A 214 -6.65 13.36 1.94
CA ASN A 214 -5.50 13.80 1.14
C ASN A 214 -4.38 12.75 1.03
N ASN A 215 -4.41 11.72 1.87
CA ASN A 215 -3.42 10.64 1.89
C ASN A 215 -3.97 9.31 1.35
N ILE A 216 -5.23 9.28 0.92
CA ILE A 216 -5.86 8.09 0.35
C ILE A 216 -5.58 8.03 -1.14
N ILE A 217 -5.19 6.86 -1.62
CA ILE A 217 -5.10 6.56 -3.05
C ILE A 217 -6.44 5.99 -3.49
N TYR A 218 -7.16 6.72 -4.33
CA TYR A 218 -8.50 6.31 -4.78
C TYR A 218 -8.43 5.44 -6.04
N PRO A 219 -9.07 4.24 -6.07
CA PRO A 219 -9.04 3.33 -7.22
C PRO A 219 -10.00 3.78 -8.35
N THR A 220 -9.70 4.93 -8.96
CA THR A 220 -10.55 5.59 -9.98
C THR A 220 -10.65 4.85 -11.31
N TRP A 221 -9.80 3.86 -11.55
CA TRP A 221 -9.84 2.99 -12.76
C TRP A 221 -10.88 1.88 -12.68
N LEU A 222 -11.43 1.59 -11.49
CA LEU A 222 -12.42 0.55 -11.26
C LEU A 222 -13.81 1.16 -11.14
N GLU A 223 -14.80 0.58 -11.83
CA GLU A 223 -16.16 1.15 -11.95
C GLU A 223 -16.82 1.49 -10.61
N ASN A 224 -16.72 0.58 -9.61
CA ASN A 224 -17.24 0.81 -8.24
C ASN A 224 -16.13 1.06 -7.20
N GLY A 225 -14.89 1.27 -7.65
CA GLY A 225 -13.74 1.35 -6.76
C GLY A 225 -13.80 2.53 -5.81
N MET A 226 -14.26 3.68 -6.30
CA MET A 226 -14.41 4.88 -5.48
C MET A 226 -15.43 4.68 -4.36
N GLU A 227 -16.58 4.07 -4.65
CA GLU A 227 -17.64 3.80 -3.69
C GLU A 227 -17.14 2.88 -2.57
N LEU A 228 -16.55 1.73 -2.92
CA LEU A 228 -15.97 0.78 -1.95
C LEU A 228 -14.87 1.43 -1.09
N CYS A 229 -14.04 2.27 -1.70
CA CYS A 229 -12.99 2.98 -0.97
C CYS A 229 -13.58 3.98 0.04
N LEU A 230 -14.60 4.74 -0.37
CA LEU A 230 -15.24 5.74 0.50
C LEU A 230 -16.03 5.08 1.64
N GLU A 231 -16.70 3.95 1.42
CA GLU A 231 -17.36 3.19 2.47
C GLU A 231 -16.35 2.73 3.54
N THR A 232 -15.22 2.14 3.11
CA THR A 232 -14.17 1.70 4.04
C THR A 232 -13.53 2.87 4.77
N LEU A 233 -13.32 4.00 4.08
CA LEU A 233 -12.78 5.23 4.68
C LEU A 233 -13.72 5.83 5.73
N ASP A 234 -15.03 5.85 5.46
CA ASP A 234 -16.04 6.36 6.40
C ASP A 234 -16.06 5.53 7.70
N HIS A 235 -16.04 4.21 7.58
CA HIS A 235 -15.93 3.31 8.73
C HIS A 235 -14.63 3.54 9.51
N LEU A 236 -13.49 3.66 8.81
CA LEU A 236 -12.19 3.93 9.44
C LEU A 236 -12.21 5.23 10.23
N LEU A 237 -12.71 6.32 9.63
CA LEU A 237 -12.79 7.63 10.28
C LEU A 237 -13.81 7.67 11.43
N THR A 238 -14.80 6.81 11.40
CA THR A 238 -15.78 6.71 12.49
C THR A 238 -15.22 5.96 13.70
N LYS A 239 -14.45 4.91 13.47
CA LYS A 239 -13.99 4.01 14.54
C LYS A 239 -12.61 4.36 15.11
N LEU A 240 -11.66 4.85 14.26
CA LEU A 240 -10.31 5.12 14.71
C LEU A 240 -10.09 6.60 15.09
N PRO A 241 -9.34 6.87 16.17
CA PRO A 241 -8.89 8.22 16.48
C PRO A 241 -7.86 8.70 15.45
N VAL A 242 -7.90 10.00 15.15
CA VAL A 242 -6.93 10.67 14.30
C VAL A 242 -6.37 11.86 15.06
N TYR A 243 -5.06 11.95 15.11
CA TYR A 243 -4.36 13.04 15.79
C TYR A 243 -3.60 13.90 14.78
N GLU A 244 -3.42 15.17 15.10
CA GLU A 244 -2.44 16.03 14.46
C GLU A 244 -1.27 16.19 15.43
N LEU A 245 -0.07 15.81 14.98
CA LEU A 245 1.18 15.97 15.70
C LEU A 245 2.01 17.06 15.01
N SER A 246 2.03 18.25 15.59
CA SER A 246 2.96 19.31 15.25
C SER A 246 4.25 19.08 16.03
N CYS A 247 5.38 18.84 15.36
CA CYS A 247 6.58 18.39 16.07
C CYS A 247 7.90 18.75 15.39
N ARG A 248 8.95 18.68 16.21
CA ARG A 248 10.33 18.47 15.79
C ARG A 248 10.59 16.96 15.65
N PRO A 249 11.59 16.54 14.87
CA PRO A 249 11.98 15.14 14.77
C PRO A 249 12.90 14.75 15.96
N ASP A 250 12.32 14.59 17.15
CA ASP A 250 13.05 14.27 18.39
C ASP A 250 12.32 13.22 19.26
N GLU A 251 12.99 12.76 20.33
CA GLU A 251 12.44 11.78 21.26
C GLU A 251 11.20 12.32 22.00
N ASP A 252 11.16 13.62 22.28
CA ASP A 252 10.03 14.23 22.99
C ASP A 252 8.73 14.12 22.18
N ALA A 253 8.82 14.18 20.84
CA ALA A 253 7.67 13.94 19.96
C ALA A 253 7.17 12.50 20.05
N VAL A 254 8.08 11.52 20.12
CA VAL A 254 7.73 10.10 20.31
C VAL A 254 7.05 9.89 21.66
N LYS A 255 7.65 10.43 22.73
CA LYS A 255 7.12 10.33 24.09
C LYS A 255 5.73 10.97 24.22
N LEU A 256 5.55 12.18 23.70
CA LEU A 256 4.27 12.87 23.69
C LEU A 256 3.17 12.05 22.98
N THR A 257 3.51 11.45 21.85
CA THR A 257 2.61 10.60 21.07
C THR A 257 2.27 9.30 21.82
N GLU A 258 3.26 8.67 22.44
CA GLU A 258 3.10 7.47 23.26
C GLU A 258 2.15 7.72 24.45
N GLU A 259 2.40 8.77 25.22
CA GLU A 259 1.58 9.16 26.39
C GLU A 259 0.13 9.47 25.97
N THR A 260 -0.06 10.13 24.83
CA THR A 260 -1.40 10.51 24.36
C THR A 260 -2.22 9.32 23.87
N ILE A 261 -1.61 8.40 23.14
CA ILE A 261 -2.35 7.30 22.46
C ILE A 261 -2.47 6.06 23.34
N PHE A 262 -1.46 5.76 24.14
CA PHE A 262 -1.43 4.50 24.92
C PHE A 262 -1.67 4.69 26.41
N GLY A 263 -1.72 5.93 26.88
CA GLY A 263 -1.77 6.25 28.30
C GLY A 263 -0.43 5.94 29.00
N GLY A 264 0.06 6.79 29.88
CA GLY A 264 1.23 6.48 30.67
C GLY A 264 0.97 5.38 31.68
#